data_60a4aa6e966b9e5005720d4634646d1b
#
_entry.id   60a4aa6e966b9e5005720d4634646d1b
#
_cell.length_a   1.000
_cell.length_b   1.000
_cell.length_c   1.000
_cell.angle_alpha   90.00
_cell.angle_beta   90.00
_cell.angle_gamma   90.00
#
_symmetry.space_group_name_H-M   'P 1'
#
loop_
_entity.id
_entity.type
_entity.pdbx_description
1 polymer ?
#
loop_
_entity_poly.entity_id
_entity_poly.type
_entity_poly.pdbx_seq_one_letter_code
_entity_poly.pdbx_strand_id
1 'polypeptide(L)'
;VYKRQVLVCGKCHTNKEKKIQLAGECVTVRCICKCESEERERIQKQKEYEEEMRRIERLRVASLMDAKLKSATLKTFTRKEDNQKLYTIVKNYVDNFETFYKSNRGLLFWGTVGTGKSYAAACIANELLNRKIPVVMTSFVKVLQVIQDNTENETEFVNRLCAARLLIIDDLGTERNTDY
;
A
#
# COMPACT_ATOMS: atom_id res chain seq x y z
N VAL A 1 23.42 24.49 -51.76
CA VAL A 1 23.59 23.65 -50.54
C VAL A 1 22.50 24.01 -49.55
N TYR A 2 21.45 23.19 -49.47
CA TYR A 2 20.40 23.39 -48.47
C TYR A 2 20.98 23.11 -47.08
N LYS A 3 21.09 24.13 -46.24
CA LYS A 3 21.41 23.94 -44.81
C LYS A 3 20.25 23.21 -44.15
N ARG A 4 20.45 21.96 -43.73
CA ARG A 4 19.46 21.18 -43.00
C ARG A 4 19.15 21.93 -41.70
N GLN A 5 17.92 22.41 -41.58
CA GLN A 5 17.46 23.09 -40.32
C GLN A 5 17.41 22.07 -39.22
N VAL A 6 17.95 22.42 -38.03
CA VAL A 6 17.87 21.59 -36.82
C VAL A 6 16.41 21.53 -36.38
N LEU A 7 15.92 20.35 -36.11
CA LEU A 7 14.54 20.16 -35.67
C LEU A 7 14.41 20.70 -34.21
N VAL A 8 13.59 21.72 -34.04
CA VAL A 8 13.35 22.38 -32.74
C VAL A 8 11.92 22.13 -32.30
N CYS A 9 11.72 22.01 -30.99
CA CYS A 9 10.38 21.85 -30.41
C CYS A 9 9.61 23.19 -30.51
N GLY A 10 8.40 23.17 -31.07
CA GLY A 10 7.56 24.38 -31.18
C GLY A 10 7.07 24.94 -29.85
N LYS A 11 7.13 24.15 -28.75
CA LYS A 11 6.64 24.57 -27.42
C LYS A 11 7.75 25.05 -26.49
N CYS A 12 8.88 24.34 -26.39
CA CYS A 12 9.96 24.67 -25.46
C CYS A 12 11.27 25.11 -26.15
N HIS A 13 11.26 25.22 -27.46
CA HIS A 13 12.37 25.65 -28.33
C HIS A 13 13.70 24.87 -28.13
N THR A 14 13.66 23.69 -27.47
CA THR A 14 14.84 22.81 -27.34
C THR A 14 15.02 21.98 -28.61
N ASN A 15 16.29 21.68 -28.94
CA ASN A 15 16.63 20.87 -30.09
C ASN A 15 16.08 19.44 -29.93
N LYS A 16 15.41 18.91 -30.95
CA LYS A 16 14.94 17.51 -31.04
C LYS A 16 15.95 16.60 -31.76
N GLU A 17 17.13 17.10 -32.06
CA GLU A 17 18.21 16.34 -32.68
C GLU A 17 19.53 16.63 -31.94
N LYS A 18 20.34 15.59 -31.76
CA LYS A 18 21.69 15.67 -31.18
C LYS A 18 22.66 14.89 -32.05
N LYS A 19 23.82 15.46 -32.29
CA LYS A 19 24.92 14.74 -32.95
C LYS A 19 25.68 13.93 -31.91
N ILE A 20 25.85 12.65 -32.15
CA ILE A 20 26.66 11.75 -31.31
C ILE A 20 27.73 11.09 -32.18
N GLN A 21 28.90 10.83 -31.62
CA GLN A 21 29.94 10.01 -32.26
C GLN A 21 29.66 8.54 -31.92
N LEU A 22 29.47 7.74 -32.94
CA LEU A 22 29.29 6.30 -32.82
C LEU A 22 30.30 5.61 -33.76
N ALA A 23 31.19 4.78 -33.22
CA ALA A 23 32.22 4.04 -33.98
C ALA A 23 33.08 4.93 -34.93
N GLY A 24 33.35 6.17 -34.54
CA GLY A 24 34.15 7.12 -35.34
C GLY A 24 33.37 7.96 -36.34
N GLU A 25 32.09 7.69 -36.54
CA GLU A 25 31.21 8.47 -37.38
C GLU A 25 30.26 9.39 -36.58
N CYS A 26 29.98 10.58 -37.16
CA CYS A 26 29.07 11.54 -36.55
C CYS A 26 27.64 11.29 -37.02
N VAL A 27 26.80 10.71 -36.17
CA VAL A 27 25.41 10.39 -36.47
C VAL A 27 24.47 11.38 -35.78
N THR A 28 23.45 11.86 -36.50
CA THR A 28 22.39 12.70 -35.91
C THR A 28 21.25 11.81 -35.45
N VAL A 29 21.00 11.82 -34.13
CA VAL A 29 19.91 11.07 -33.48
C VAL A 29 18.80 12.00 -33.04
N ARG A 30 17.58 11.53 -33.11
CA ARG A 30 16.43 12.23 -32.52
C ARG A 30 16.47 12.12 -31.01
N CYS A 31 16.21 13.23 -30.33
CA CYS A 31 16.05 13.26 -28.89
C CYS A 31 14.72 13.91 -28.50
N ILE A 32 14.20 13.50 -27.37
CA ILE A 32 13.00 14.10 -26.78
C ILE A 32 13.34 15.50 -26.26
N CYS A 33 12.43 16.45 -26.46
CA CYS A 33 12.61 17.79 -25.90
C CYS A 33 12.29 17.81 -24.40
N LYS A 34 12.68 18.89 -23.73
CA LYS A 34 12.49 19.03 -22.28
C LYS A 34 11.01 18.90 -21.87
N CYS A 35 10.08 19.56 -22.57
CA CYS A 35 8.66 19.47 -22.24
C CYS A 35 8.06 18.09 -22.49
N GLU A 36 8.56 17.33 -23.46
CA GLU A 36 8.14 15.95 -23.72
C GLU A 36 8.71 14.99 -22.67
N SER A 37 9.95 15.23 -22.20
CA SER A 37 10.55 14.47 -21.09
C SER A 37 9.78 14.69 -19.79
N GLU A 38 9.49 15.94 -19.46
CA GLU A 38 8.72 16.30 -18.26
C GLU A 38 7.31 15.71 -18.29
N GLU A 39 6.66 15.72 -19.45
CA GLU A 39 5.33 15.12 -19.61
C GLU A 39 5.37 13.60 -19.48
N ARG A 40 6.39 12.93 -20.07
CA ARG A 40 6.57 11.49 -19.91
C ARG A 40 6.81 11.10 -18.47
N GLU A 41 7.66 11.85 -17.75
CA GLU A 41 7.90 11.64 -16.33
C GLU A 41 6.64 11.81 -15.50
N ARG A 42 5.82 12.83 -15.82
CA ARG A 42 4.55 13.05 -15.15
C ARG A 42 3.57 11.90 -15.37
N ILE A 43 3.43 11.46 -16.63
CA ILE A 43 2.58 10.31 -16.97
C ILE A 43 3.08 9.03 -16.30
N GLN A 44 4.39 8.82 -16.27
CA GLN A 44 4.98 7.64 -15.63
C GLN A 44 4.70 7.62 -14.12
N LYS A 45 4.93 8.74 -13.42
CA LYS A 45 4.60 8.88 -11.99
C LYS A 45 3.12 8.68 -11.70
N GLN A 46 2.24 9.18 -12.60
CA GLN A 46 0.81 8.99 -12.46
C GLN A 46 0.42 7.50 -12.58
N LYS A 47 0.98 6.78 -13.56
CA LYS A 47 0.75 5.35 -13.74
C LYS A 47 1.23 4.53 -12.54
N GLU A 48 2.43 4.81 -12.05
CA GLU A 48 2.99 4.15 -10.86
C GLU A 48 2.11 4.38 -9.63
N TYR A 49 1.61 5.62 -9.44
CA TYR A 49 0.67 5.94 -8.37
C TYR A 49 -0.64 5.15 -8.51
N GLU A 50 -1.22 5.10 -9.71
CA GLU A 50 -2.46 4.36 -9.96
C GLU A 50 -2.31 2.85 -9.76
N GLU A 51 -1.18 2.27 -10.20
CA GLU A 51 -0.87 0.85 -9.99
C GLU A 51 -0.73 0.53 -8.49
N GLU A 52 -0.04 1.39 -7.76
CA GLU A 52 0.11 1.25 -6.31
C GLU A 52 -1.23 1.36 -5.58
N MET A 53 -2.07 2.33 -5.97
CA MET A 53 -3.42 2.47 -5.41
C MET A 53 -4.30 1.26 -5.71
N ARG A 54 -4.23 0.69 -6.92
CA ARG A 54 -4.94 -0.56 -7.25
C ARG A 54 -4.43 -1.73 -6.42
N ARG A 55 -3.12 -1.78 -6.13
CA ARG A 55 -2.55 -2.81 -5.26
C ARG A 55 -3.07 -2.67 -3.83
N ILE A 56 -3.08 -1.45 -3.29
CA ILE A 56 -3.61 -1.17 -1.94
C ILE A 56 -5.10 -1.52 -1.87
N GLU A 57 -5.89 -1.15 -2.88
CA GLU A 57 -7.32 -1.45 -2.90
C GLU A 57 -7.57 -2.97 -2.96
N ARG A 58 -6.79 -3.72 -3.74
CA ARG A 58 -6.86 -5.19 -3.73
C ARG A 58 -6.58 -5.77 -2.34
N LEU A 59 -5.57 -5.26 -1.64
CA LEU A 59 -5.27 -5.67 -0.26
C LEU A 59 -6.40 -5.28 0.70
N ARG A 60 -7.02 -4.10 0.51
CA ARG A 60 -8.15 -3.64 1.30
C ARG A 60 -9.41 -4.48 1.07
N VAL A 61 -9.68 -4.90 -0.16
CA VAL A 61 -10.77 -5.83 -0.49
C VAL A 61 -10.51 -7.22 0.07
N ALA A 62 -9.26 -7.69 0.02
CA ALA A 62 -8.84 -8.96 0.63
C ALA A 62 -8.88 -8.93 2.16
N SER A 63 -8.77 -7.75 2.76
CA SER A 63 -9.01 -7.53 4.17
C SER A 63 -10.52 -7.66 4.41
N LEU A 64 -10.92 -8.78 4.94
CA LEU A 64 -12.31 -9.12 5.29
C LEU A 64 -12.82 -8.28 6.47
N MET A 65 -12.36 -7.04 6.55
CA MET A 65 -12.71 -6.07 7.56
C MET A 65 -14.19 -5.71 7.46
N ASP A 66 -14.89 -5.68 8.59
CA ASP A 66 -16.26 -5.20 8.68
C ASP A 66 -16.39 -3.79 8.07
N ALA A 67 -17.50 -3.53 7.41
CA ALA A 67 -17.77 -2.23 6.78
C ALA A 67 -17.64 -1.05 7.76
N LYS A 68 -18.03 -1.25 9.03
CA LYS A 68 -17.87 -0.26 10.10
C LYS A 68 -16.41 0.05 10.44
N LEU A 69 -15.52 -0.91 10.26
CA LEU A 69 -14.10 -0.77 10.54
C LEU A 69 -13.31 -0.11 9.39
N LYS A 70 -13.85 -0.14 8.17
CA LYS A 70 -13.23 0.48 7.00
C LYS A 70 -13.06 2.00 7.13
N SER A 71 -13.90 2.65 7.90
CA SER A 71 -13.85 4.10 8.18
C SER A 71 -13.11 4.47 9.46
N ALA A 72 -12.61 3.48 10.22
CA ALA A 72 -11.90 3.73 11.46
C ALA A 72 -10.57 4.46 11.21
N THR A 73 -10.39 5.61 11.83
CA THR A 73 -9.18 6.42 11.74
C THR A 73 -8.79 6.94 13.12
N LEU A 74 -7.54 7.41 13.27
CA LEU A 74 -7.12 8.09 14.48
C LEU A 74 -7.92 9.39 14.75
N LYS A 75 -8.49 10.00 13.70
CA LYS A 75 -9.34 11.19 13.82
C LYS A 75 -10.72 10.86 14.38
N THR A 76 -11.29 9.70 14.00
CA THR A 76 -12.59 9.22 14.47
C THR A 76 -12.50 8.44 15.77
N PHE A 77 -11.29 8.24 16.30
CA PHE A 77 -11.07 7.55 17.57
C PHE A 77 -11.60 8.40 18.71
N THR A 78 -12.72 7.99 19.33
CA THR A 78 -13.31 8.69 20.48
C THR A 78 -12.41 8.52 21.68
N ARG A 79 -11.75 9.60 22.10
CA ARG A 79 -10.88 9.60 23.28
C ARG A 79 -11.71 9.70 24.53
N LYS A 80 -11.57 8.72 25.41
CA LYS A 80 -12.10 8.68 26.77
C LYS A 80 -10.94 8.43 27.74
N GLU A 81 -11.10 8.72 28.99
CA GLU A 81 -10.06 8.47 30.01
C GLU A 81 -9.58 7.01 29.98
N ASP A 82 -10.50 6.07 29.85
CA ASP A 82 -10.23 4.63 29.85
C ASP A 82 -9.43 4.15 28.62
N ASN A 83 -9.46 4.86 27.49
CA ASN A 83 -8.81 4.43 26.26
C ASN A 83 -7.64 5.31 25.80
N GLN A 84 -7.28 6.31 26.60
CA GLN A 84 -6.18 7.24 26.27
C GLN A 84 -4.83 6.50 26.08
N LYS A 85 -4.57 5.50 26.90
CA LYS A 85 -3.36 4.65 26.77
C LYS A 85 -3.37 3.89 25.46
N LEU A 86 -4.51 3.30 25.11
CA LEU A 86 -4.69 2.57 23.85
C LEU A 86 -4.46 3.48 22.62
N TYR A 87 -5.04 4.68 22.63
CA TYR A 87 -4.82 5.67 21.59
C TYR A 87 -3.34 6.04 21.42
N THR A 88 -2.64 6.27 22.55
CA THR A 88 -1.21 6.60 22.52
C THR A 88 -0.37 5.47 21.94
N ILE A 89 -0.68 4.21 22.30
CA ILE A 89 0.00 3.03 21.76
C ILE A 89 -0.23 2.91 20.25
N VAL A 90 -1.48 3.02 19.81
CA VAL A 90 -1.86 2.95 18.39
C VAL A 90 -1.14 4.03 17.59
N LYS A 91 -1.19 5.28 18.05
CA LYS A 91 -0.51 6.39 17.41
C LYS A 91 1.00 6.19 17.31
N ASN A 92 1.63 5.81 18.42
CA ASN A 92 3.08 5.56 18.46
C ASN A 92 3.46 4.41 17.50
N TYR A 93 2.68 3.34 17.43
CA TYR A 93 2.92 2.24 16.53
C TYR A 93 2.86 2.66 15.06
N VAL A 94 1.83 3.43 14.70
CA VAL A 94 1.65 3.96 13.34
C VAL A 94 2.77 4.94 12.96
N ASP A 95 3.15 5.83 13.89
CA ASP A 95 4.15 6.86 13.63
C ASP A 95 5.57 6.27 13.51
N ASN A 96 5.86 5.21 14.24
CA ASN A 96 7.15 4.53 14.25
C ASN A 96 7.13 3.15 13.59
N PHE A 97 6.17 2.89 12.69
CA PHE A 97 5.95 1.58 12.08
C PHE A 97 7.22 0.95 11.48
N GLU A 98 8.03 1.72 10.77
CA GLU A 98 9.26 1.22 10.15
C GLU A 98 10.26 0.68 11.19
N THR A 99 10.33 1.30 12.37
CA THR A 99 11.19 0.84 13.47
C THR A 99 10.66 -0.46 14.07
N PHE A 100 9.35 -0.55 14.29
CA PHE A 100 8.70 -1.77 14.77
C PHE A 100 8.84 -2.91 13.77
N TYR A 101 8.63 -2.63 12.49
CA TYR A 101 8.78 -3.61 11.40
C TYR A 101 10.22 -4.16 11.33
N LYS A 102 11.24 -3.30 11.31
CA LYS A 102 12.66 -3.72 11.28
C LYS A 102 13.07 -4.52 12.51
N SER A 103 12.48 -4.24 13.67
CA SER A 103 12.75 -4.97 14.91
C SER A 103 11.83 -6.17 15.12
N ASN A 104 10.98 -6.49 14.14
CA ASN A 104 10.04 -7.61 14.14
C ASN A 104 9.12 -7.60 15.37
N ARG A 105 8.66 -6.42 15.80
CA ARG A 105 7.77 -6.21 16.95
C ARG A 105 6.34 -5.92 16.50
N GLY A 106 5.39 -6.72 16.99
CA GLY A 106 3.95 -6.53 16.83
C GLY A 106 3.27 -6.01 18.09
N LEU A 107 1.95 -5.91 18.03
CA LEU A 107 1.08 -5.57 19.16
C LEU A 107 0.10 -6.71 19.42
N LEU A 108 -0.14 -7.00 20.69
CA LEU A 108 -1.19 -7.90 21.13
C LEU A 108 -2.20 -7.08 21.97
N PHE A 109 -3.43 -7.01 21.47
CA PHE A 109 -4.56 -6.40 22.20
C PHE A 109 -5.35 -7.49 22.91
N TRP A 110 -5.46 -7.41 24.22
CA TRP A 110 -6.21 -8.35 25.03
C TRP A 110 -7.15 -7.61 26.02
N GLY A 111 -8.19 -8.27 26.46
CA GLY A 111 -9.17 -7.69 27.38
C GLY A 111 -10.61 -8.04 27.00
N THR A 112 -11.57 -7.56 27.79
CA THR A 112 -13.01 -7.84 27.62
C THR A 112 -13.59 -7.32 26.31
N VAL A 113 -14.74 -7.87 25.92
CA VAL A 113 -15.48 -7.43 24.74
C VAL A 113 -15.93 -5.97 24.89
N GLY A 114 -15.95 -5.21 23.79
CA GLY A 114 -16.43 -3.82 23.77
C GLY A 114 -15.39 -2.77 24.17
N THR A 115 -14.15 -3.13 24.49
CA THR A 115 -13.08 -2.18 24.87
C THR A 115 -12.40 -1.46 23.70
N GLY A 116 -12.84 -1.70 22.46
CA GLY A 116 -12.35 -1.01 21.27
C GLY A 116 -11.09 -1.62 20.64
N LYS A 117 -10.72 -2.85 20.97
CA LYS A 117 -9.54 -3.54 20.40
C LYS A 117 -9.56 -3.62 18.88
N SER A 118 -10.65 -4.17 18.32
CA SER A 118 -10.84 -4.30 16.87
C SER A 118 -10.85 -2.92 16.18
N TYR A 119 -11.43 -1.92 16.84
CA TYR A 119 -11.42 -0.56 16.32
C TYR A 119 -10.01 0.04 16.30
N ALA A 120 -9.24 -0.17 17.36
CA ALA A 120 -7.86 0.26 17.46
C ALA A 120 -6.98 -0.42 16.39
N ALA A 121 -7.15 -1.72 16.19
CA ALA A 121 -6.47 -2.49 15.15
C ALA A 121 -6.83 -1.98 13.75
N ALA A 122 -8.11 -1.69 13.51
CA ALA A 122 -8.58 -1.10 12.25
C ALA A 122 -8.03 0.31 12.01
N CYS A 123 -7.87 1.13 13.04
CA CYS A 123 -7.20 2.43 12.93
C CYS A 123 -5.75 2.27 12.46
N ILE A 124 -4.99 1.32 13.02
CA ILE A 124 -3.63 1.01 12.56
C ILE A 124 -3.66 0.61 11.08
N ALA A 125 -4.54 -0.33 10.72
CA ALA A 125 -4.64 -0.81 9.35
C ALA A 125 -4.91 0.33 8.36
N ASN A 126 -5.92 1.16 8.62
CA ASN A 126 -6.31 2.25 7.73
C ASN A 126 -5.26 3.35 7.64
N GLU A 127 -4.62 3.73 8.76
CA GLU A 127 -3.57 4.74 8.75
C GLU A 127 -2.32 4.27 7.97
N LEU A 128 -1.93 3.00 8.09
CA LEU A 128 -0.82 2.44 7.33
C LEU A 128 -1.17 2.29 5.84
N LEU A 129 -2.39 1.88 5.51
CA LEU A 129 -2.88 1.84 4.13
C LEU A 129 -2.87 3.24 3.49
N ASN A 130 -3.29 4.27 4.23
CA ASN A 130 -3.21 5.66 3.76
C ASN A 130 -1.76 6.11 3.51
N ARG A 131 -0.79 5.55 4.24
CA ARG A 131 0.66 5.73 4.02
C ARG A 131 1.22 4.80 2.93
N LYS A 132 0.35 4.11 2.17
CA LYS A 132 0.67 3.16 1.11
C LYS A 132 1.47 1.93 1.59
N ILE A 133 1.34 1.58 2.85
CA ILE A 133 1.92 0.37 3.44
C ILE A 133 0.88 -0.75 3.31
N PRO A 134 1.23 -1.89 2.67
CA PRO A 134 0.32 -3.02 2.51
C PRO A 134 -0.02 -3.64 3.88
N VAL A 135 -1.31 -3.61 4.23
CA VAL A 135 -1.83 -4.22 5.46
C VAL A 135 -3.01 -5.11 5.12
N VAL A 136 -3.07 -6.28 5.72
CA VAL A 136 -4.24 -7.15 5.67
C VAL A 136 -4.78 -7.31 7.09
N MET A 137 -6.08 -7.07 7.26
CA MET A 137 -6.79 -7.33 8.52
C MET A 137 -7.88 -8.38 8.26
N THR A 138 -7.84 -9.49 8.97
CA THR A 138 -8.77 -10.61 8.82
C THR A 138 -9.04 -11.26 10.18
N SER A 139 -9.97 -12.20 10.25
CA SER A 139 -10.14 -13.06 11.43
C SER A 139 -9.64 -14.48 11.12
N PHE A 140 -9.26 -15.20 12.16
CA PHE A 140 -8.79 -16.58 12.01
C PHE A 140 -9.88 -17.49 11.43
N VAL A 141 -11.12 -17.31 11.86
CA VAL A 141 -12.28 -18.05 11.32
C VAL A 141 -12.41 -17.87 9.81
N LYS A 142 -12.24 -16.65 9.31
CA LYS A 142 -12.32 -16.38 7.86
C LYS A 142 -11.14 -16.97 7.09
N VAL A 143 -9.95 -17.01 7.68
CA VAL A 143 -8.79 -17.71 7.09
C VAL A 143 -9.11 -19.18 6.94
N LEU A 144 -9.64 -19.83 8.01
CA LEU A 144 -10.04 -21.24 7.98
C LEU A 144 -11.14 -21.50 6.95
N GLN A 145 -12.15 -20.63 6.85
CA GLN A 145 -13.21 -20.76 5.84
C GLN A 145 -12.66 -20.76 4.41
N VAL A 146 -11.76 -19.84 4.08
CA VAL A 146 -11.14 -19.78 2.75
C VAL A 146 -10.35 -21.07 2.44
N ILE A 147 -9.65 -21.63 3.44
CA ILE A 147 -8.91 -22.87 3.28
C ILE A 147 -9.86 -24.08 3.12
N GLN A 148 -10.98 -24.12 3.87
CA GLN A 148 -11.93 -25.23 3.83
C GLN A 148 -12.81 -25.24 2.58
N ASP A 149 -13.16 -24.06 2.05
CA ASP A 149 -14.01 -23.92 0.86
C ASP A 149 -13.32 -24.42 -0.42
N ASN A 150 -12.03 -24.78 -0.35
CA ASN A 150 -11.24 -25.41 -1.43
C ASN A 150 -11.42 -24.68 -2.79
N THR A 151 -11.59 -23.36 -2.74
CA THR A 151 -11.77 -22.53 -3.91
C THR A 151 -10.44 -22.31 -4.62
N GLU A 152 -10.46 -22.13 -5.94
CA GLU A 152 -9.28 -21.89 -6.79
C GLU A 152 -8.35 -20.76 -6.32
N ASN A 153 -8.78 -20.00 -5.29
CA ASN A 153 -8.12 -18.80 -4.78
C ASN A 153 -7.33 -18.99 -3.47
N GLU A 154 -7.21 -20.25 -2.95
CA GLU A 154 -6.48 -20.49 -1.70
C GLU A 154 -5.03 -20.00 -1.77
N THR A 155 -4.31 -20.40 -2.82
CA THR A 155 -2.91 -19.99 -3.04
C THR A 155 -2.78 -18.48 -3.21
N GLU A 156 -3.72 -17.87 -3.91
CA GLU A 156 -3.74 -16.41 -4.10
C GLU A 156 -4.03 -15.69 -2.78
N PHE A 157 -4.93 -16.21 -1.95
CA PHE A 157 -5.23 -15.67 -0.64
C PHE A 157 -4.00 -15.75 0.28
N VAL A 158 -3.35 -16.91 0.38
CA VAL A 158 -2.12 -17.08 1.16
C VAL A 158 -1.02 -16.16 0.67
N ASN A 159 -0.80 -16.06 -0.63
CA ASN A 159 0.18 -15.14 -1.20
C ASN A 159 -0.11 -13.68 -0.84
N ARG A 160 -1.38 -13.28 -0.77
CA ARG A 160 -1.78 -11.94 -0.32
C ARG A 160 -1.45 -11.70 1.16
N LEU A 161 -1.70 -12.68 2.03
CA LEU A 161 -1.31 -12.59 3.43
C LEU A 161 0.21 -12.43 3.57
N CYS A 162 0.98 -13.23 2.84
CA CYS A 162 2.45 -13.18 2.83
C CYS A 162 3.01 -11.88 2.23
N ALA A 163 2.30 -11.25 1.30
CA ALA A 163 2.72 -9.99 0.69
C ALA A 163 2.44 -8.75 1.57
N ALA A 164 1.67 -8.89 2.65
CA ALA A 164 1.39 -7.80 3.57
C ALA A 164 2.62 -7.50 4.45
N ARG A 165 2.88 -6.21 4.69
CA ARG A 165 3.91 -5.78 5.66
C ARG A 165 3.39 -5.83 7.10
N LEU A 166 2.07 -5.79 7.29
CA LEU A 166 1.41 -6.01 8.56
C LEU A 166 0.21 -6.91 8.33
N LEU A 167 0.16 -8.01 9.08
CA LEU A 167 -1.00 -8.88 9.19
C LEU A 167 -1.65 -8.63 10.54
N ILE A 168 -2.94 -8.32 10.53
CA ILE A 168 -3.77 -8.15 11.73
C ILE A 168 -4.77 -9.30 11.76
N ILE A 169 -4.72 -10.09 12.82
CA ILE A 169 -5.68 -11.17 13.06
C ILE A 169 -6.57 -10.74 14.23
N ASP A 170 -7.84 -10.53 13.93
CA ASP A 170 -8.86 -10.16 14.91
C ASP A 170 -9.59 -11.41 15.43
N ASP A 171 -10.25 -11.28 16.57
CA ASP A 171 -11.08 -12.32 17.20
C ASP A 171 -10.34 -13.66 17.43
N LEU A 172 -9.08 -13.61 17.90
CA LEU A 172 -8.34 -14.81 18.31
C LEU A 172 -9.05 -15.50 19.48
N GLY A 173 -9.19 -16.85 19.40
CA GLY A 173 -9.82 -17.67 20.42
C GLY A 173 -11.34 -17.83 20.24
N THR A 174 -11.91 -17.33 19.11
CA THR A 174 -13.33 -17.56 18.75
C THR A 174 -13.50 -18.80 17.85
N GLU A 175 -12.37 -19.39 17.43
CA GLU A 175 -12.36 -20.66 16.72
C GLU A 175 -12.92 -21.78 17.61
N ARG A 176 -13.85 -22.56 17.05
CA ARG A 176 -14.34 -23.75 17.75
C ARG A 176 -13.21 -24.74 17.92
N ASN A 177 -13.01 -25.23 19.15
CA ASN A 177 -12.24 -26.46 19.36
C ASN A 177 -12.97 -27.60 18.64
N THR A 178 -12.63 -27.84 17.38
CA THR A 178 -12.96 -29.10 16.71
C THR A 178 -11.80 -30.02 17.00
N ASP A 179 -12.01 -30.95 17.92
CA ASP A 179 -11.16 -32.12 18.06
C ASP A 179 -11.19 -32.86 16.72
N TYR A 180 -10.07 -32.81 15.99
CA TYR A 180 -9.78 -33.70 14.86
C TYR A 180 -8.90 -34.82 15.35
#